data_a0b8627974f7f2da589fc2bad20a55a7
#
_entry.id   a0b8627974f7f2da589fc2bad20a55a7
#
_cell.length_a   1.000
_cell.length_b   1.000
_cell.length_c   1.000
_cell.angle_alpha   90.00
_cell.angle_beta   90.00
_cell.angle_gamma   90.00
#
_symmetry.space_group_name_H-M   'P 1'
#
loop_
_entity.id
_entity.type
_entity.pdbx_description
1 polymer ?
#
loop_
_entity_poly.entity_id
_entity_poly.type
_entity_poly.pdbx_seq_one_letter_code
_entity_poly.pdbx_strand_id
1 'polypeptide(L)'
;MRSSHSEQARYGPEVTDHDGPPPPGPRSLGVFCGSRSGSDDSTLTLARELGGAMAGAGIDLVYGGAGIGMMGALADAVLDAGGHVVGVIPSSLFNHEVPHHGLSERIEVADMHARKRTMYARSDAFCALPGGYGTIEELFEAATWTQLGLHGRPKPV
;
A
#
# COMPACT_ATOMS: atom_id res chain seq x y z
N MET A 1 -34.87 -27.02 -36.16
CA MET A 1 -33.66 -26.18 -36.29
C MET A 1 -33.86 -24.87 -35.55
N ARG A 2 -33.30 -24.76 -34.36
CA ARG A 2 -33.21 -23.50 -33.64
C ARG A 2 -31.76 -23.44 -33.08
N SER A 3 -31.00 -22.52 -33.64
CA SER A 3 -29.61 -22.26 -33.28
C SER A 3 -29.53 -21.62 -31.89
N SER A 4 -28.81 -22.27 -31.03
CA SER A 4 -28.37 -21.72 -29.72
C SER A 4 -27.29 -20.68 -29.96
N HIS A 5 -27.59 -19.41 -29.66
CA HIS A 5 -26.56 -18.37 -29.55
C HIS A 5 -25.99 -18.44 -28.13
N SER A 6 -24.74 -18.84 -28.09
CA SER A 6 -23.94 -18.79 -26.88
C SER A 6 -23.66 -17.33 -26.51
N GLU A 7 -24.24 -16.89 -25.40
CA GLU A 7 -23.98 -15.61 -24.77
C GLU A 7 -22.61 -15.67 -24.10
N GLN A 8 -21.59 -15.18 -24.80
CA GLN A 8 -20.28 -14.97 -24.19
C GLN A 8 -20.38 -13.76 -23.26
N ALA A 9 -20.36 -14.03 -21.97
CA ALA A 9 -20.21 -13.01 -20.94
C ALA A 9 -18.90 -12.21 -21.18
N ARG A 10 -19.03 -10.94 -21.52
CA ARG A 10 -17.91 -10.01 -21.65
C ARG A 10 -17.47 -9.62 -20.25
N TYR A 11 -16.43 -10.24 -19.75
CA TYR A 11 -15.71 -9.79 -18.58
C TYR A 11 -14.69 -8.73 -19.00
N GLY A 12 -15.03 -7.48 -18.78
CA GLY A 12 -14.13 -6.32 -18.84
C GLY A 12 -14.89 -5.09 -18.38
N PRO A 13 -14.30 -4.21 -17.57
CA PRO A 13 -14.94 -2.94 -17.26
C PRO A 13 -15.10 -2.14 -18.56
N GLU A 14 -16.33 -1.66 -18.83
CA GLU A 14 -16.55 -0.69 -19.88
C GLU A 14 -15.64 0.52 -19.60
N VAL A 15 -14.71 0.76 -20.51
CA VAL A 15 -13.96 2.03 -20.52
C VAL A 15 -14.92 3.11 -20.98
N THR A 16 -15.57 3.78 -20.03
CA THR A 16 -16.31 5.00 -20.33
C THR A 16 -15.30 6.11 -20.52
N ASP A 17 -15.21 6.66 -21.73
CA ASP A 17 -14.51 7.91 -21.98
C ASP A 17 -15.18 9.02 -21.14
N HIS A 18 -14.54 9.39 -20.06
CA HIS A 18 -14.96 10.53 -19.26
C HIS A 18 -14.26 11.78 -19.82
N ASP A 19 -15.02 12.62 -20.53
CA ASP A 19 -14.61 13.96 -21.01
C ASP A 19 -14.42 14.99 -19.86
N GLY A 20 -14.32 14.54 -18.62
CA GLY A 20 -14.04 15.36 -17.44
C GLY A 20 -12.53 15.41 -17.10
N PRO A 21 -12.08 16.40 -16.31
CA PRO A 21 -10.71 16.38 -15.81
C PRO A 21 -10.46 15.06 -15.06
N PRO A 22 -9.26 14.47 -15.17
CA PRO A 22 -8.95 13.24 -14.46
C PRO A 22 -9.22 13.44 -12.96
N PRO A 23 -9.72 12.40 -12.27
CA PRO A 23 -9.93 12.50 -10.83
C PRO A 23 -8.62 12.89 -10.14
N PRO A 24 -8.67 13.66 -9.04
CA PRO A 24 -7.47 13.98 -8.29
C PRO A 24 -6.73 12.69 -7.95
N GLY A 25 -5.41 12.69 -8.12
CA GLY A 25 -4.54 11.56 -7.81
C GLY A 25 -4.70 11.10 -6.35
N PRO A 26 -4.16 9.93 -6.00
CA PRO A 26 -4.22 9.42 -4.63
C PRO A 26 -3.55 10.41 -3.68
N ARG A 27 -4.16 10.63 -2.50
CA ARG A 27 -3.58 11.44 -1.42
C ARG A 27 -2.76 10.58 -0.45
N SER A 28 -2.99 9.28 -0.45
CA SER A 28 -2.29 8.34 0.40
C SER A 28 -2.00 7.04 -0.35
N LEU A 29 -0.81 6.49 -0.11
CA LEU A 29 -0.34 5.26 -0.72
C LEU A 29 -0.03 4.25 0.37
N GLY A 30 -0.73 3.11 0.34
CA GLY A 30 -0.38 1.94 1.13
C GLY A 30 0.80 1.22 0.52
N VAL A 31 1.92 1.11 1.24
CA VAL A 31 3.12 0.46 0.73
C VAL A 31 3.41 -0.81 1.52
N PHE A 32 3.46 -1.93 0.80
CA PHE A 32 3.87 -3.23 1.31
C PHE A 32 5.32 -3.47 0.94
N CYS A 33 6.17 -3.80 1.89
CA CYS A 33 7.58 -4.08 1.64
C CYS A 33 8.20 -4.96 2.72
N GLY A 34 9.40 -5.47 2.46
CA GLY A 34 10.13 -6.27 3.44
C GLY A 34 10.57 -5.47 4.65
N SER A 35 10.64 -6.12 5.81
CA SER A 35 11.22 -5.57 7.05
C SER A 35 12.75 -5.68 7.11
N ARG A 36 13.37 -6.35 6.12
CA ARG A 36 14.83 -6.52 6.01
C ARG A 36 15.40 -5.60 4.95
N SER A 37 16.69 -5.33 5.06
CA SER A 37 17.40 -4.44 4.11
C SER A 37 17.65 -5.07 2.73
N GLY A 38 17.37 -6.36 2.55
CA GLY A 38 17.74 -7.08 1.33
C GLY A 38 19.21 -7.52 1.35
N SER A 39 19.66 -8.05 0.21
CA SER A 39 21.04 -8.54 0.02
C SER A 39 22.02 -7.46 -0.47
N ASP A 40 21.49 -6.36 -0.95
CA ASP A 40 22.27 -5.22 -1.46
C ASP A 40 21.57 -3.89 -1.14
N ASP A 41 22.28 -2.78 -1.38
CA ASP A 41 21.77 -1.44 -1.10
C ASP A 41 20.72 -0.94 -2.10
N SER A 42 20.50 -1.66 -3.21
CA SER A 42 19.57 -1.22 -4.27
C SER A 42 18.12 -1.15 -3.75
N THR A 43 17.73 -2.08 -2.91
CA THR A 43 16.39 -2.12 -2.32
C THR A 43 16.15 -0.96 -1.35
N LEU A 44 17.16 -0.58 -0.57
CA LEU A 44 17.08 0.58 0.31
C LEU A 44 17.07 1.89 -0.49
N THR A 45 17.83 1.95 -1.58
CA THR A 45 17.83 3.09 -2.49
C THR A 45 16.45 3.27 -3.12
N LEU A 46 15.84 2.20 -3.63
CA LEU A 46 14.48 2.23 -4.19
C LEU A 46 13.45 2.73 -3.16
N ALA A 47 13.54 2.26 -1.92
CA ALA A 47 12.64 2.72 -0.85
C ALA A 47 12.79 4.22 -0.57
N ARG A 48 14.03 4.73 -0.52
CA ARG A 48 14.31 6.15 -0.32
C ARG A 48 13.81 7.01 -1.49
N GLU A 49 14.05 6.57 -2.72
CA GLU A 49 13.58 7.26 -3.92
C GLU A 49 12.06 7.35 -3.96
N LEU A 50 11.35 6.25 -3.65
CA LEU A 50 9.90 6.28 -3.54
C LEU A 50 9.43 7.23 -2.46
N GLY A 51 10.03 7.17 -1.25
CA GLY A 51 9.68 8.04 -0.14
C GLY A 51 9.83 9.52 -0.46
N GLY A 52 10.96 9.91 -1.06
CA GLY A 52 11.20 11.28 -1.52
C GLY A 52 10.21 11.73 -2.59
N ALA A 53 9.89 10.85 -3.55
CA ALA A 53 8.92 11.14 -4.60
C ALA A 53 7.50 11.32 -4.04
N MET A 54 7.09 10.47 -3.08
CA MET A 54 5.79 10.59 -2.41
C MET A 54 5.66 11.93 -1.68
N ALA A 55 6.64 12.30 -0.85
CA ALA A 55 6.64 13.56 -0.13
C ALA A 55 6.60 14.76 -1.10
N GLY A 56 7.41 14.72 -2.18
CA GLY A 56 7.42 15.76 -3.20
C GLY A 56 6.10 15.90 -3.96
N ALA A 57 5.32 14.81 -4.05
CA ALA A 57 3.98 14.81 -4.65
C ALA A 57 2.85 15.11 -3.65
N GLY A 58 3.15 15.30 -2.37
CA GLY A 58 2.15 15.49 -1.31
C GLY A 58 1.30 14.24 -1.04
N ILE A 59 1.89 13.06 -1.22
CA ILE A 59 1.24 11.75 -0.98
C ILE A 59 1.69 11.21 0.37
N ASP A 60 0.74 10.96 1.26
CA ASP A 60 0.99 10.36 2.58
C ASP A 60 1.37 8.88 2.45
N LEU A 61 2.31 8.44 3.26
CA LEU A 61 2.66 7.02 3.38
C LEU A 61 1.78 6.34 4.43
N VAL A 62 1.19 5.20 4.06
CA VAL A 62 0.56 4.25 4.99
C VAL A 62 1.30 2.93 4.90
N TYR A 63 1.87 2.45 6.01
CA TYR A 63 2.70 1.25 5.98
C TYR A 63 2.67 0.47 7.31
N GLY A 64 3.45 -0.58 7.40
CA GLY A 64 3.48 -1.50 8.55
C GLY A 64 4.13 -0.97 9.82
N GLY A 65 4.71 0.22 9.83
CA GLY A 65 5.18 0.89 11.06
C GLY A 65 6.54 0.48 11.58
N ALA A 66 7.27 -0.44 10.94
CA ALA A 66 8.61 -0.82 11.37
C ALA A 66 9.65 0.28 11.08
N GLY A 67 10.61 0.46 11.99
CA GLY A 67 11.69 1.46 11.91
C GLY A 67 13.01 0.92 11.37
N ILE A 68 13.04 -0.31 10.85
CA ILE A 68 14.26 -0.95 10.36
C ILE A 68 14.07 -1.47 8.93
N GLY A 69 15.19 -1.78 8.27
CA GLY A 69 15.20 -2.33 6.92
C GLY A 69 14.58 -1.39 5.90
N MET A 70 13.94 -1.98 4.89
CA MET A 70 13.31 -1.22 3.82
C MET A 70 12.13 -0.35 4.32
N MET A 71 11.35 -0.85 5.28
CA MET A 71 10.26 -0.10 5.89
C MET A 71 10.76 1.17 6.57
N GLY A 72 11.85 1.07 7.37
CA GLY A 72 12.47 2.22 8.02
C GLY A 72 13.01 3.23 7.00
N ALA A 73 13.76 2.76 6.00
CA ALA A 73 14.33 3.61 4.96
C ALA A 73 13.26 4.38 4.16
N LEU A 74 12.12 3.74 3.89
CA LEU A 74 10.99 4.39 3.22
C LEU A 74 10.37 5.49 4.10
N ALA A 75 10.07 5.16 5.36
CA ALA A 75 9.46 6.09 6.30
C ALA A 75 10.37 7.30 6.58
N ASP A 76 11.67 7.05 6.85
CA ASP A 76 12.66 8.10 7.04
C ASP A 76 12.71 9.07 5.85
N ALA A 77 12.74 8.52 4.62
CA ALA A 77 12.81 9.36 3.42
C ALA A 77 11.57 10.25 3.22
N VAL A 78 10.37 9.76 3.56
CA VAL A 78 9.15 10.59 3.54
C VAL A 78 9.22 11.69 4.59
N LEU A 79 9.63 11.36 5.83
CA LEU A 79 9.72 12.28 6.94
C LEU A 79 10.79 13.35 6.71
N ASP A 80 12.00 12.96 6.26
CA ASP A 80 13.10 13.86 5.96
C ASP A 80 12.75 14.88 4.87
N ALA A 81 11.88 14.49 3.94
CA ALA A 81 11.34 15.39 2.91
C ALA A 81 10.10 16.19 3.37
N GLY A 82 9.73 16.12 4.65
CA GLY A 82 8.61 16.86 5.23
C GLY A 82 7.23 16.27 4.93
N GLY A 83 7.16 15.02 4.46
CA GLY A 83 5.91 14.30 4.20
C GLY A 83 5.28 13.71 5.48
N HIS A 84 4.11 13.12 5.32
CA HIS A 84 3.32 12.54 6.41
C HIS A 84 3.34 11.01 6.35
N VAL A 85 3.58 10.36 7.49
CA VAL A 85 3.71 8.89 7.60
C VAL A 85 2.78 8.33 8.66
N VAL A 86 1.94 7.38 8.26
CA VAL A 86 1.04 6.60 9.12
C VAL A 86 1.56 5.18 9.24
N GLY A 87 1.96 4.77 10.43
CA GLY A 87 2.36 3.39 10.71
C GLY A 87 1.26 2.62 11.42
N VAL A 88 0.90 1.44 10.91
CA VAL A 88 -0.13 0.57 11.50
C VAL A 88 0.53 -0.66 12.09
N ILE A 89 0.53 -0.79 13.41
CA ILE A 89 1.31 -1.78 14.15
C ILE A 89 0.41 -2.65 15.01
N PRO A 90 0.39 -3.97 14.81
CA PRO A 90 -0.27 -4.90 15.72
C PRO A 90 0.49 -4.97 17.05
N SER A 91 -0.24 -4.90 18.17
CA SER A 91 0.34 -5.04 19.50
C SER A 91 1.09 -6.37 19.69
N SER A 92 0.67 -7.42 19.02
CA SER A 92 1.31 -8.74 19.03
C SER A 92 2.69 -8.76 18.37
N LEU A 93 3.04 -7.78 17.55
CA LEU A 93 4.33 -7.71 16.86
C LEU A 93 5.39 -6.87 17.57
N PHE A 94 5.09 -6.20 18.69
CA PHE A 94 6.06 -5.37 19.41
C PHE A 94 7.31 -6.13 19.88
N ASN A 95 7.22 -7.45 20.03
CA ASN A 95 8.37 -8.30 20.37
C ASN A 95 9.15 -8.79 19.14
N HIS A 96 8.66 -8.58 17.93
CA HIS A 96 9.20 -9.10 16.68
C HIS A 96 9.62 -8.04 15.68
N GLU A 97 9.01 -6.88 15.73
CA GLU A 97 9.34 -5.73 14.89
C GLU A 97 9.76 -4.55 15.76
N VAL A 98 10.78 -3.81 15.33
CA VAL A 98 11.19 -2.58 15.99
C VAL A 98 10.30 -1.45 15.46
N PRO A 99 9.39 -0.89 16.28
CA PRO A 99 8.54 0.20 15.82
C PRO A 99 9.35 1.45 15.46
N HIS A 100 8.90 2.18 14.46
CA HIS A 100 9.47 3.48 14.14
C HIS A 100 9.02 4.53 15.19
N HIS A 101 9.96 5.32 15.73
CA HIS A 101 9.67 6.27 16.81
C HIS A 101 9.29 7.67 16.32
N GLY A 102 9.58 8.01 15.07
CA GLY A 102 9.40 9.35 14.49
C GLY A 102 8.16 9.51 13.60
N LEU A 103 7.19 8.58 13.64
CA LEU A 103 6.00 8.61 12.77
C LEU A 103 5.13 9.84 13.03
N SER A 104 4.52 10.38 11.97
CA SER A 104 3.51 11.44 12.07
C SER A 104 2.26 10.94 12.78
N GLU A 105 1.84 9.70 12.49
CA GLU A 105 0.73 9.01 13.15
C GLU A 105 1.08 7.53 13.37
N ARG A 106 0.83 7.03 14.58
CA ARG A 106 0.97 5.62 14.92
C ARG A 106 -0.37 5.05 15.33
N ILE A 107 -0.83 4.03 14.62
CA ILE A 107 -2.09 3.33 14.88
C ILE A 107 -1.76 1.94 15.43
N GLU A 108 -2.10 1.70 16.68
CA GLU A 108 -1.99 0.37 17.28
C GLU A 108 -3.27 -0.41 17.04
N VAL A 109 -3.13 -1.66 16.63
CA VAL A 109 -4.24 -2.56 16.32
C VAL A 109 -4.08 -3.90 17.03
N ALA A 110 -5.18 -4.66 17.16
CA ALA A 110 -5.17 -5.89 17.93
C ALA A 110 -4.41 -7.03 17.24
N ASP A 111 -4.54 -7.16 15.93
CA ASP A 111 -4.02 -8.28 15.16
C ASP A 111 -3.69 -7.93 13.70
N MET A 112 -3.18 -8.90 12.95
CA MET A 112 -2.81 -8.73 11.54
C MET A 112 -4.00 -8.45 10.61
N HIS A 113 -5.19 -8.95 10.92
CA HIS A 113 -6.38 -8.66 10.13
C HIS A 113 -6.82 -7.21 10.33
N ALA A 114 -6.78 -6.73 11.57
CA ALA A 114 -7.05 -5.32 11.89
C ALA A 114 -6.02 -4.39 11.23
N ARG A 115 -4.72 -4.78 11.21
CA ARG A 115 -3.66 -4.05 10.50
C ARG A 115 -4.02 -3.85 9.02
N LYS A 116 -4.29 -4.93 8.29
CA LYS A 116 -4.60 -4.87 6.87
C LYS A 116 -5.86 -4.03 6.59
N ARG A 117 -6.95 -4.27 7.34
CA ARG A 117 -8.18 -3.46 7.20
C ARG A 117 -7.92 -1.97 7.43
N THR A 118 -7.12 -1.63 8.44
CA THR A 118 -6.78 -0.24 8.75
C THR A 118 -5.93 0.38 7.63
N MET A 119 -4.91 -0.33 7.15
CA MET A 119 -4.10 0.12 6.01
C MET A 119 -4.96 0.33 4.77
N TYR A 120 -5.88 -0.60 4.47
CA TYR A 120 -6.80 -0.47 3.34
C TYR A 120 -7.73 0.74 3.49
N ALA A 121 -8.29 0.97 4.68
CA ALA A 121 -9.17 2.11 4.91
C ALA A 121 -8.45 3.46 4.77
N ARG A 122 -7.16 3.51 5.15
CA ARG A 122 -6.34 4.73 5.17
C ARG A 122 -5.64 5.03 3.85
N SER A 123 -5.67 4.12 2.87
CA SER A 123 -4.97 4.26 1.59
C SER A 123 -5.93 4.50 0.44
N ASP A 124 -5.51 5.32 -0.51
CA ASP A 124 -6.23 5.59 -1.77
C ASP A 124 -5.77 4.66 -2.90
N ALA A 125 -4.53 4.18 -2.82
CA ALA A 125 -3.91 3.27 -3.74
C ALA A 125 -2.89 2.41 -3.01
N PHE A 126 -2.37 1.37 -3.65
CA PHE A 126 -1.39 0.46 -3.07
C PHE A 126 -0.18 0.29 -3.99
N CYS A 127 0.96 0.00 -3.37
CA CYS A 127 2.21 -0.31 -4.04
C CYS A 127 2.95 -1.40 -3.27
N ALA A 128 3.63 -2.29 -3.96
CA ALA A 128 4.54 -3.23 -3.33
C ALA A 128 5.97 -3.00 -3.80
N LEU A 129 6.89 -2.92 -2.84
CA LEU A 129 8.33 -2.98 -3.05
C LEU A 129 8.83 -4.41 -2.77
N PRO A 130 10.09 -4.73 -3.12
CA PRO A 130 10.65 -6.04 -2.80
C PRO A 130 10.40 -6.47 -1.36
N GLY A 131 10.05 -7.75 -1.16
CA GLY A 131 9.73 -8.28 0.16
C GLY A 131 9.56 -9.79 0.15
N GLY A 132 9.14 -10.33 1.28
CA GLY A 132 8.88 -11.75 1.47
C GLY A 132 7.42 -12.13 1.26
N TYR A 133 7.06 -13.29 1.85
CA TYR A 133 5.70 -13.83 1.76
C TYR A 133 4.62 -12.87 2.27
N GLY A 134 4.89 -12.09 3.33
CA GLY A 134 3.94 -11.11 3.85
C GLY A 134 3.63 -10.02 2.83
N THR A 135 4.66 -9.50 2.15
CA THR A 135 4.49 -8.49 1.10
C THR A 135 3.65 -9.01 -0.07
N ILE A 136 3.90 -10.26 -0.49
CA ILE A 136 3.15 -10.90 -1.57
C ILE A 136 1.70 -11.13 -1.14
N GLU A 137 1.47 -11.62 0.06
CA GLU A 137 0.14 -11.87 0.62
C GLU A 137 -0.68 -10.57 0.70
N GLU A 138 -0.10 -9.49 1.23
CA GLU A 138 -0.73 -8.18 1.33
C GLU A 138 -1.09 -7.60 -0.05
N LEU A 139 -0.17 -7.72 -1.02
CA LEU A 139 -0.40 -7.26 -2.38
C LEU A 139 -1.57 -8.00 -3.05
N PHE A 140 -1.58 -9.33 -2.98
CA PHE A 140 -2.64 -10.15 -3.59
C PHE A 140 -3.99 -9.95 -2.90
N GLU A 141 -4.02 -9.77 -1.59
CA GLU A 141 -5.27 -9.47 -0.89
C GLU A 141 -5.80 -8.09 -1.29
N ALA A 142 -4.95 -7.05 -1.32
CA ALA A 142 -5.34 -5.71 -1.76
C ALA A 142 -5.89 -5.73 -3.20
N ALA A 143 -5.21 -6.43 -4.12
CA ALA A 143 -5.66 -6.61 -5.50
C ALA A 143 -7.00 -7.34 -5.60
N THR A 144 -7.18 -8.40 -4.81
CA THR A 144 -8.45 -9.15 -4.72
C THR A 144 -9.58 -8.26 -4.21
N TRP A 145 -9.34 -7.46 -3.18
CA TRP A 145 -10.33 -6.52 -2.67
C TRP A 145 -10.70 -5.45 -3.69
N THR A 146 -9.73 -4.97 -4.46
CA THR A 146 -9.99 -4.04 -5.58
C THR A 146 -10.86 -4.71 -6.63
N GLN A 147 -10.50 -5.93 -7.07
CA GLN A 147 -11.24 -6.69 -8.06
C GLN A 147 -12.70 -6.96 -7.64
N LEU A 148 -12.92 -7.28 -6.36
CA LEU A 148 -14.24 -7.58 -5.81
C LEU A 148 -15.03 -6.34 -5.36
N GLY A 149 -14.47 -5.14 -5.48
CA GLY A 149 -15.11 -3.89 -5.06
C GLY A 149 -15.25 -3.74 -3.53
N LEU A 150 -14.48 -4.50 -2.73
CA LEU A 150 -14.60 -4.52 -1.26
C LEU A 150 -14.03 -3.27 -0.58
N HIS A 151 -13.29 -2.44 -1.30
CA HIS A 151 -12.79 -1.17 -0.79
C HIS A 151 -13.85 -0.05 -0.77
N GLY A 152 -15.06 -0.31 -1.27
CA GLY A 152 -16.13 0.69 -1.42
C GLY A 152 -15.92 1.70 -2.55
N ARG A 153 -14.72 1.75 -3.13
CA ARG A 153 -14.32 2.52 -4.32
C ARG A 153 -13.14 1.86 -5.00
N PRO A 154 -12.90 2.08 -6.29
CA PRO A 154 -11.70 1.58 -6.96
C PRO A 154 -10.43 2.13 -6.29
N LYS A 155 -9.48 1.25 -5.98
CA LYS A 155 -8.15 1.62 -5.48
C LYS A 155 -7.11 0.92 -6.35
N PRO A 156 -6.27 1.65 -7.08
CA PRO A 156 -5.19 1.06 -7.87
C PRO A 156 -4.23 0.25 -7.00
N VAL A 157 -3.70 -0.84 -7.58
CA VAL A 157 -2.67 -1.68 -6.97
C VAL A 157 -1.51 -1.86 -7.94
#